data_3d82b66bc06b3f1c07474528aae6f172
#
_entry.id   3d82b66bc06b3f1c07474528aae6f172
#
_cell.length_a   1.000
_cell.length_b   1.000
_cell.length_c   1.000
_cell.angle_alpha   90.00
_cell.angle_beta   90.00
_cell.angle_gamma   90.00
#
_symmetry.space_group_name_H-M   'P 1'
#
loop_
_entity.id
_entity.type
_entity.pdbx_description
1 polymer ?
#
loop_
_entity_poly.entity_id
_entity_poly.type
_entity_poly.pdbx_seq_one_letter_code
_entity_poly.pdbx_strand_id
1 'polypeptide(L)' 'MHKFVIRKNNELITYNSYEDIPLEFDHVIEFKPSTPEPPHTEEQHKEIEQWNNKLAVLMERERASSN' A
#
# COMPACT_ATOMS: atom_id res chain seq x y z
N MET A 1 -4.21 -5.42 11.48
CA MET A 1 -4.58 -4.12 10.91
C MET A 1 -3.64 -3.70 9.81
N HIS A 2 -4.17 -3.08 8.78
CA HIS A 2 -3.33 -2.52 7.73
C HIS A 2 -2.73 -1.21 8.19
N LYS A 3 -1.53 -0.94 7.74
CA LYS A 3 -0.89 0.35 7.99
C LYS A 3 -0.18 0.81 6.73
N PHE A 4 -0.61 1.95 6.23
CA PHE A 4 -0.02 2.56 5.04
C PHE A 4 0.35 3.99 5.37
N VAL A 5 1.62 4.34 5.17
CA VAL A 5 2.08 5.72 5.41
C VAL A 5 2.59 6.27 4.09
N ILE A 6 2.07 7.43 3.73
CA ILE A 6 2.52 8.15 2.55
C ILE A 6 2.97 9.55 2.94
N ARG A 7 3.75 10.15 2.06
CA ARG A 7 4.15 11.54 2.21
C ARG A 7 3.43 12.37 1.15
N LYS A 8 2.76 13.42 1.59
CA LYS A 8 2.06 14.33 0.69
C LYS A 8 2.22 15.75 1.22
N ASN A 9 2.67 16.67 0.36
CA ASN A 9 2.88 18.08 0.72
C ASN A 9 3.78 18.25 1.95
N ASN A 10 4.83 17.42 2.03
CA ASN A 10 5.79 17.41 3.15
C ASN A 10 5.17 16.94 4.48
N GLU A 11 4.04 16.27 4.43
CA GLU A 11 3.40 15.70 5.61
C GLU A 11 3.31 14.18 5.48
N LEU A 12 3.53 13.49 6.60
CA LEU A 12 3.34 12.04 6.66
C LEU A 12 1.91 11.77 7.11
N ILE A 13 1.20 10.99 6.32
CA ILE A 13 -0.19 10.66 6.59
C ILE A 13 -0.33 9.15 6.67
N THR A 14 -0.96 8.67 7.74
CA THR A 14 -1.18 7.24 7.97
C THR A 14 -2.60 6.87 7.62
N TYR A 15 -2.76 5.80 6.86
CA TYR A 15 -4.05 5.24 6.51
C TYR A 15 -4.14 3.81 7.00
N ASN A 16 -5.33 3.40 7.42
CA ASN A 16 -5.60 2.03 7.86
C ASN A 16 -6.25 1.19 6.76
N SER A 17 -6.57 1.80 5.65
CA SER A 17 -7.22 1.14 4.53
C SER A 17 -6.58 1.57 3.22
N TYR A 18 -6.34 0.60 2.35
CA TYR A 18 -5.79 0.88 1.02
C TYR A 18 -6.67 1.86 0.24
N GLU A 19 -7.98 1.73 0.39
CA GLU A 19 -8.96 2.55 -0.34
C GLU A 19 -8.94 4.01 0.09
N ASP A 20 -8.46 4.30 1.29
CA ASP A 20 -8.35 5.66 1.80
C ASP A 20 -7.14 6.39 1.23
N ILE A 21 -6.19 5.69 0.65
CA ILE A 21 -4.99 6.29 0.08
C ILE A 21 -5.37 7.13 -1.14
N PRO A 22 -4.94 8.42 -1.20
CA PRO A 22 -5.28 9.28 -2.33
C PRO A 22 -4.61 8.78 -3.62
N LEU A 23 -5.15 9.23 -4.75
CA LEU A 23 -4.58 8.90 -6.06
C LEU A 23 -3.25 9.62 -6.31
N GLU A 24 -3.04 10.74 -5.65
CA GLU A 24 -1.81 11.52 -5.79
C GLU A 24 -1.13 11.70 -4.44
N PHE A 25 0.15 11.39 -4.38
CA PHE A 25 0.98 11.57 -3.20
C PHE A 25 2.45 11.60 -3.66
N ASP A 26 3.34 12.11 -2.80
CA ASP A 26 4.74 12.28 -3.17
C ASP A 26 5.52 10.97 -3.08
N HIS A 27 5.42 10.27 -1.96
CA HIS A 27 6.15 9.02 -1.72
C HIS A 27 5.38 8.05 -0.86
N VAL A 28 5.61 6.77 -1.10
CA VAL A 28 5.16 5.71 -0.19
C VAL A 28 6.27 5.53 0.85
N ILE A 29 5.94 5.79 2.10
CA ILE A 29 6.91 5.70 3.20
C ILE A 29 6.88 4.31 3.83
N GLU A 30 5.67 3.78 4.07
CA GLU A 30 5.51 2.47 4.68
C GLU A 30 4.30 1.77 4.07
N PHE A 31 4.45 0.49 3.79
CA PHE A 31 3.36 -0.32 3.25
C PHE A 31 3.34 -1.65 4.02
N LYS A 32 2.43 -1.72 5.00
CA LYS A 32 2.29 -2.90 5.85
C LYS A 32 0.85 -3.40 5.84
N PRO A 33 0.46 -4.20 4.83
CA PRO A 33 -0.86 -4.81 4.86
C PRO A 33 -0.91 -5.91 5.91
N SER A 34 -2.08 -6.12 6.48
CA SER A 34 -2.28 -7.23 7.39
C SER A 34 -2.34 -8.52 6.57
N THR A 35 -1.35 -9.40 6.77
CA THR A 35 -1.29 -10.66 6.07
C THR A 35 -1.49 -11.81 7.06
N PRO A 36 -2.07 -12.94 6.60
CA PRO A 36 -2.25 -14.10 7.48
C PRO A 36 -0.91 -14.75 7.84
N GLU A 37 -0.85 -15.37 9.01
CA GLU A 37 0.33 -16.11 9.42
C GLU A 37 0.40 -17.47 8.72
N PRO A 38 1.61 -18.01 8.48
CA PRO A 38 1.73 -19.35 7.93
C PRO A 38 1.22 -20.43 8.90
N PRO A 39 0.74 -21.60 8.41
CA PRO A 39 0.73 -21.94 6.97
C PRO A 39 -0.41 -21.24 6.23
N HIS A 40 -0.16 -20.88 4.96
CA HIS A 40 -1.13 -20.20 4.14
C HIS A 40 -1.95 -21.19 3.32
N THR A 41 -3.25 -20.91 3.18
CA THR A 41 -4.11 -21.63 2.22
C THR A 41 -3.93 -21.01 0.84
N GLU A 42 -4.47 -21.66 -0.19
CA GLU A 42 -4.41 -21.10 -1.54
C GLU A 42 -5.12 -19.75 -1.63
N GLU A 43 -6.23 -19.59 -0.90
CA GLU A 43 -6.95 -18.32 -0.85
C GLU A 43 -6.11 -17.22 -0.22
N GLN A 44 -5.37 -17.56 0.83
CA GLN A 44 -4.49 -16.61 1.50
C GLN A 44 -3.32 -16.21 0.60
N HIS A 45 -2.79 -17.16 -0.19
CA HIS A 45 -1.74 -16.85 -1.16
C HIS A 45 -2.22 -15.87 -2.21
N LYS A 46 -3.45 -16.02 -2.69
CA LYS A 46 -4.04 -15.10 -3.65
C LYS A 46 -4.17 -13.70 -3.06
N GLU A 47 -4.57 -13.62 -1.79
CA GLU A 47 -4.69 -12.35 -1.11
C GLU A 47 -3.33 -11.65 -1.00
N ILE A 48 -2.28 -12.39 -0.68
CA ILE A 48 -0.92 -11.85 -0.60
C ILE A 48 -0.47 -11.33 -1.97
N GLU A 49 -0.75 -12.08 -3.05
CA GLU A 49 -0.44 -11.63 -4.39
C GLU A 49 -1.16 -10.34 -4.76
N GLN A 50 -2.41 -10.20 -4.34
CA GLN A 50 -3.16 -8.96 -4.56
C GLN A 50 -2.48 -7.76 -3.89
N TRP A 51 -1.92 -7.96 -2.70
CA TRP A 51 -1.22 -6.89 -2.01
C TRP A 51 0.05 -6.48 -2.75
N ASN A 52 0.76 -7.44 -3.35
CA ASN A 52 1.92 -7.12 -4.19
C ASN A 52 1.52 -6.29 -5.39
N ASN A 53 0.39 -6.62 -6.02
CA ASN A 53 -0.14 -5.84 -7.14
C ASN A 53 -0.57 -4.45 -6.71
N LYS A 54 -1.17 -4.33 -5.54
CA LYS A 54 -1.58 -3.03 -5.00
C LYS A 54 -0.38 -2.14 -4.71
N LEU A 55 0.69 -2.73 -4.19
CA LEU A 55 1.93 -1.98 -3.98
C LEU A 55 2.50 -1.47 -5.29
N ALA A 56 2.49 -2.30 -6.33
CA ALA A 56 2.96 -1.89 -7.65
C ALA A 56 2.16 -0.71 -8.19
N VAL A 57 0.83 -0.72 -7.98
CA VAL A 57 -0.03 0.40 -8.37
C VAL A 57 0.36 1.68 -7.61
N LEU A 58 0.61 1.57 -6.31
CA LEU A 58 1.02 2.72 -5.51
C LEU A 58 2.37 3.27 -5.97
N MET A 59 3.29 2.40 -6.33
CA MET A 59 4.59 2.82 -6.86
C MET A 59 4.45 3.56 -8.18
N GLU A 60 3.53 3.14 -9.04
CA GLU A 60 3.26 3.85 -10.29
C GLU A 60 2.66 5.22 -10.04
N ARG A 61 1.76 5.33 -9.05
CA ARG A 61 1.17 6.62 -8.66
C ARG A 61 2.26 7.56 -8.14
N GLU A 62 3.17 7.04 -7.33
CA GLU A 62 4.31 7.80 -6.82
C GLU A 62 5.15 8.33 -7.97
N ARG A 63 5.47 7.48 -8.93
CA ARG A 63 6.26 7.87 -10.10
C ARG A 63 5.55 8.95 -10.93
N ALA A 64 4.24 8.79 -11.13
CA ALA A 64 3.46 9.75 -11.89
C ALA A 64 3.40 11.11 -11.19
N SER A 65 3.35 11.12 -9.86
CA SER A 65 3.31 12.35 -9.08
C SER A 65 4.67 13.05 -9.01
N SER A 66 5.75 12.31 -9.24
CA SER A 66 7.11 12.85 -9.15
C SER A 66 7.54 13.65 -10.37
N ASN A 67 6.75 13.67 -11.40
CA ASN A 67 7.10 14.40 -12.62
C ASN A 67 6.84 15.90 -12.49
#